data_fbaaafa10cc01ad157082b1d91ea4fcf
#
_entry.id   fbaaafa10cc01ad157082b1d91ea4fcf
#
_cell.length_a   1.000
_cell.length_b   1.000
_cell.length_c   1.000
_cell.angle_alpha   90.00
_cell.angle_beta   90.00
_cell.angle_gamma   90.00
#
_symmetry.space_group_name_H-M   'P 1'
#
loop_
_entity.id
_entity.type
_entity.pdbx_description
1 polymer ?
#
loop_
_entity_poly.entity_id
_entity_poly.type
_entity_poly.pdbx_seq_one_letter_code
_entity_poly.pdbx_strand_id
1 'polypeptide(L)'
;PAPYECEAGWFLRLMVKDNGCGMDHVLQEKIFDPFFTTKGVGEGTGMGLATVQGMIKQHGGFINVTSQPGIGSTFELYFPLVDSSAHEEVETKQNTKPEGGTEKILVVDDEEILAALLEEQLDSLGYEVASITSSTEALELLRANPDHFDLVISDQTMPELTGVEMLTQFKQIRPDIRTIICTGHSSKVDEQKSSELHIDAYLRKPVELPELDKAVREVLDDITS
;
A
#
# COMPACT_ATOMS: atom_id res chain seq x y z
N PRO A 1 -17.41 -18.43 27.55
CA PRO A 1 -17.24 -17.13 28.16
C PRO A 1 -16.25 -16.36 27.28
N ALA A 2 -16.69 -15.21 26.74
CA ALA A 2 -15.84 -14.35 25.94
C ALA A 2 -14.69 -13.84 26.83
N PRO A 3 -13.43 -14.04 26.44
CA PRO A 3 -12.30 -13.63 27.28
C PRO A 3 -11.99 -12.13 27.18
N TYR A 4 -12.87 -11.35 26.59
CA TYR A 4 -12.64 -9.92 26.34
C TYR A 4 -13.78 -9.09 26.95
N GLU A 5 -13.42 -8.12 27.77
CA GLU A 5 -14.30 -7.03 28.19
C GLU A 5 -14.54 -6.09 27.00
N CYS A 6 -15.46 -6.46 26.12
CA CYS A 6 -15.90 -5.58 25.05
C CYS A 6 -17.26 -4.99 25.44
N GLU A 7 -17.42 -3.69 25.26
CA GLU A 7 -18.75 -3.07 25.31
C GLU A 7 -19.61 -3.65 24.18
N ALA A 8 -20.90 -3.86 24.49
CA ALA A 8 -21.85 -4.35 23.50
C ALA A 8 -22.02 -3.29 22.40
N GLY A 9 -21.79 -3.67 21.14
CA GLY A 9 -21.83 -2.74 20.01
C GLY A 9 -21.83 -3.48 18.67
N TRP A 10 -21.86 -2.70 17.59
CA TRP A 10 -21.70 -3.20 16.24
C TRP A 10 -20.20 -3.34 15.90
N PHE A 11 -19.84 -4.45 15.24
CA PHE A 11 -18.48 -4.75 14.84
C PHE A 11 -18.42 -5.12 13.36
N LEU A 12 -17.41 -4.63 12.68
CA LEU A 12 -16.98 -5.17 11.40
C LEU A 12 -16.20 -6.45 11.69
N ARG A 13 -16.55 -7.55 11.03
CA ARG A 13 -15.83 -8.81 11.12
C ARG A 13 -15.05 -9.08 9.82
N LEU A 14 -13.74 -9.17 9.91
CA LEU A 14 -12.88 -9.70 8.87
C LEU A 14 -12.51 -11.15 9.21
N MET A 15 -12.73 -12.08 8.28
CA MET A 15 -12.44 -13.49 8.46
C MET A 15 -11.39 -13.96 7.44
N VAL A 16 -10.30 -14.55 7.95
CA VAL A 16 -9.24 -15.18 7.14
C VAL A 16 -9.22 -16.67 7.49
N LYS A 17 -9.40 -17.51 6.48
CA LYS A 17 -9.45 -18.97 6.64
C LYS A 17 -8.43 -19.65 5.73
N ASP A 18 -7.68 -20.59 6.26
CA ASP A 18 -6.76 -21.47 5.54
C ASP A 18 -7.16 -22.94 5.67
N ASN A 19 -6.60 -23.78 4.82
CA ASN A 19 -6.68 -25.23 4.84
C ASN A 19 -5.31 -25.87 5.14
N GLY A 20 -4.48 -25.20 5.92
CA GLY A 20 -3.15 -25.63 6.30
C GLY A 20 -3.12 -26.76 7.34
N CYS A 21 -1.98 -26.90 8.00
CA CYS A 21 -1.77 -27.97 9.01
C CYS A 21 -2.63 -27.79 10.27
N GLY A 22 -3.21 -26.62 10.50
CA GLY A 22 -3.95 -26.30 11.71
C GLY A 22 -3.08 -26.30 12.96
N MET A 23 -3.73 -26.12 14.13
CA MET A 23 -3.08 -25.98 15.43
C MET A 23 -3.85 -26.70 16.52
N ASP A 24 -3.14 -27.32 17.46
CA ASP A 24 -3.73 -27.81 18.70
C ASP A 24 -4.00 -26.67 19.70
N HIS A 25 -4.65 -26.96 20.81
CA HIS A 25 -5.04 -25.94 21.79
C HIS A 25 -3.82 -25.28 22.46
N VAL A 26 -2.76 -26.02 22.71
CA VAL A 26 -1.54 -25.50 23.36
C VAL A 26 -0.85 -24.49 22.43
N LEU A 27 -0.86 -24.76 21.15
CA LEU A 27 -0.28 -23.89 20.14
C LEU A 27 -1.13 -22.61 19.98
N GLN A 28 -2.47 -22.75 19.94
CA GLN A 28 -3.38 -21.61 19.84
C GLN A 28 -3.24 -20.60 20.99
N GLU A 29 -2.87 -21.05 22.19
CA GLU A 29 -2.61 -20.15 23.34
C GLU A 29 -1.34 -19.31 23.18
N LYS A 30 -0.37 -19.77 22.37
CA LYS A 30 0.97 -19.16 22.26
C LYS A 30 1.21 -18.40 20.98
N ILE A 31 0.36 -18.54 19.96
CA ILE A 31 0.61 -17.95 18.64
C ILE A 31 0.71 -16.41 18.65
N PHE A 32 0.21 -15.77 19.70
CA PHE A 32 0.29 -14.32 19.89
C PHE A 32 1.43 -13.88 20.80
N ASP A 33 2.20 -14.81 21.36
CA ASP A 33 3.38 -14.47 22.16
C ASP A 33 4.48 -13.92 21.25
N PRO A 34 5.08 -12.76 21.56
CA PRO A 34 6.18 -12.23 20.79
C PRO A 34 7.34 -13.24 20.68
N PHE A 35 7.92 -13.34 19.49
CA PHE A 35 9.01 -14.25 19.13
C PHE A 35 8.64 -15.74 19.12
N PHE A 36 7.40 -16.11 19.38
CA PHE A 36 6.96 -17.48 19.28
C PHE A 36 6.81 -17.90 17.81
N THR A 37 7.46 -19.00 17.44
CA THR A 37 7.36 -19.57 16.08
C THR A 37 7.53 -21.08 16.11
N THR A 38 6.82 -21.78 15.24
CA THR A 38 6.97 -23.22 14.99
C THR A 38 7.90 -23.50 13.81
N LYS A 39 8.37 -22.45 13.11
CA LYS A 39 9.32 -22.55 11.98
C LYS A 39 10.75 -22.69 12.49
N GLY A 40 11.62 -23.23 11.65
CA GLY A 40 13.05 -23.38 11.93
C GLY A 40 13.76 -22.04 12.17
N VAL A 41 14.96 -22.11 12.74
CA VAL A 41 15.82 -20.95 12.99
C VAL A 41 16.08 -20.20 11.67
N GLY A 42 15.68 -18.94 11.59
CA GLY A 42 15.83 -18.11 10.39
C GLY A 42 14.62 -18.10 9.43
N GLU A 43 13.61 -18.95 9.63
CA GLU A 43 12.43 -19.04 8.75
C GLU A 43 11.22 -18.24 9.24
N GLY A 44 11.29 -17.65 10.41
CA GLY A 44 10.21 -16.83 10.96
C GLY A 44 10.65 -16.02 12.17
N THR A 45 10.26 -14.75 12.21
CA THR A 45 10.59 -13.84 13.31
C THR A 45 9.73 -14.06 14.56
N GLY A 46 8.62 -14.79 14.46
CA GLY A 46 7.62 -14.93 15.53
C GLY A 46 6.93 -13.63 15.94
N MET A 47 7.06 -12.56 15.12
CA MET A 47 6.50 -11.23 15.44
C MET A 47 5.15 -10.95 14.75
N GLY A 48 4.84 -11.64 13.64
CA GLY A 48 3.72 -11.27 12.78
C GLY A 48 2.36 -11.28 13.50
N LEU A 49 1.98 -12.38 14.14
CA LEU A 49 0.68 -12.48 14.84
C LEU A 49 0.61 -11.60 16.09
N ALA A 50 1.73 -11.45 16.82
CA ALA A 50 1.82 -10.51 17.95
C ALA A 50 1.58 -9.05 17.49
N THR A 51 2.18 -8.66 16.37
CA THR A 51 1.97 -7.34 15.77
C THR A 51 0.51 -7.14 15.34
N VAL A 52 -0.08 -8.12 14.64
CA VAL A 52 -1.49 -8.08 14.24
C VAL A 52 -2.40 -7.91 15.46
N GLN A 53 -2.19 -8.69 16.54
CA GLN A 53 -2.96 -8.56 17.76
C GLN A 53 -2.82 -7.18 18.41
N GLY A 54 -1.59 -6.64 18.42
CA GLY A 54 -1.31 -5.29 18.91
C GLY A 54 -2.08 -4.21 18.14
N MET A 55 -2.04 -4.27 16.80
CA MET A 55 -2.78 -3.35 15.94
C MET A 55 -4.29 -3.42 16.16
N ILE A 56 -4.86 -4.63 16.22
CA ILE A 56 -6.30 -4.80 16.44
C ILE A 56 -6.72 -4.22 17.79
N LYS A 57 -5.93 -4.48 18.86
CA LYS A 57 -6.18 -3.91 20.19
C LYS A 57 -6.09 -2.38 20.20
N GLN A 58 -5.13 -1.81 19.48
CA GLN A 58 -4.98 -0.36 19.36
C GLN A 58 -6.23 0.31 18.74
N HIS A 59 -6.93 -0.40 17.85
CA HIS A 59 -8.19 0.04 17.25
C HIS A 59 -9.43 -0.38 18.07
N GLY A 60 -9.27 -0.78 19.34
CA GLY A 60 -10.36 -1.21 20.19
C GLY A 60 -11.02 -2.53 19.78
N GLY A 61 -10.39 -3.27 18.87
CA GLY A 61 -10.86 -4.54 18.35
C GLY A 61 -10.34 -5.75 19.10
N PHE A 62 -10.77 -6.93 18.68
CA PHE A 62 -10.30 -8.21 19.20
C PHE A 62 -10.20 -9.25 18.09
N ILE A 63 -9.40 -10.31 18.36
CA ILE A 63 -9.18 -11.42 17.43
C ILE A 63 -9.61 -12.73 18.08
N ASN A 64 -10.33 -13.55 17.33
CA ASN A 64 -10.70 -14.92 17.69
C ASN A 64 -10.05 -15.89 16.73
N VAL A 65 -9.62 -17.08 17.24
CA VAL A 65 -8.97 -18.11 16.44
C VAL A 65 -9.66 -19.44 16.70
N THR A 66 -10.02 -20.12 15.61
CA THR A 66 -10.50 -21.48 15.62
C THR A 66 -9.61 -22.30 14.71
N SER A 67 -8.99 -23.35 15.25
CA SER A 67 -8.10 -24.21 14.47
C SER A 67 -8.18 -25.67 14.92
N GLN A 68 -7.95 -26.59 13.98
CA GLN A 68 -7.88 -28.02 14.24
C GLN A 68 -6.71 -28.62 13.45
N PRO A 69 -5.88 -29.48 14.08
CA PRO A 69 -4.78 -30.17 13.41
C PRO A 69 -5.26 -30.93 12.17
N GLY A 70 -4.58 -30.72 11.05
CA GLY A 70 -4.87 -31.35 9.76
C GLY A 70 -6.07 -30.79 8.99
N ILE A 71 -6.75 -29.75 9.50
CA ILE A 71 -7.92 -29.14 8.85
C ILE A 71 -7.60 -27.69 8.39
N GLY A 72 -6.85 -26.94 9.21
CA GLY A 72 -6.54 -25.54 8.96
C GLY A 72 -6.95 -24.62 10.10
N SER A 73 -6.90 -23.32 9.85
CA SER A 73 -7.19 -22.28 10.83
C SER A 73 -8.18 -21.25 10.27
N THR A 74 -8.93 -20.62 11.18
CA THR A 74 -9.79 -19.50 10.89
C THR A 74 -9.50 -18.41 11.90
N PHE A 75 -9.11 -17.24 11.42
CA PHE A 75 -8.88 -16.02 12.20
C PHE A 75 -10.05 -15.08 11.95
N GLU A 76 -10.68 -14.61 13.00
CA GLU A 76 -11.76 -13.65 12.95
C GLU A 76 -11.34 -12.38 13.70
N LEU A 77 -11.23 -11.28 12.97
CA LEU A 77 -10.83 -9.97 13.48
C LEU A 77 -12.08 -9.12 13.60
N TYR A 78 -12.29 -8.50 14.75
CA TYR A 78 -13.44 -7.68 15.04
C TYR A 78 -13.00 -6.25 15.33
N PHE A 79 -13.54 -5.30 14.58
CA PHE A 79 -13.30 -3.86 14.76
C PHE A 79 -14.61 -3.18 15.18
N PRO A 80 -14.62 -2.39 16.28
CA PRO A 80 -15.81 -1.66 16.65
C PRO A 80 -16.20 -0.67 15.56
N LEU A 81 -17.49 -0.63 15.20
CA LEU A 81 -18.00 0.42 14.34
C LEU A 81 -18.11 1.70 15.18
N VAL A 82 -17.37 2.72 14.78
CA VAL A 82 -17.48 4.05 15.36
C VAL A 82 -18.76 4.68 14.81
N ASP A 83 -19.65 5.13 15.69
CA ASP A 83 -20.86 5.85 15.28
C ASP A 83 -20.42 7.18 14.64
N SER A 84 -20.67 7.34 13.35
CA SER A 84 -20.27 8.51 12.57
C SER A 84 -20.91 9.83 13.04
N SER A 85 -21.78 9.77 14.06
CA SER A 85 -22.37 10.95 14.70
C SER A 85 -21.45 11.70 15.67
N ALA A 86 -20.26 11.15 15.99
CA ALA A 86 -19.29 11.73 16.93
C ALA A 86 -18.01 12.25 16.23
N HIS A 87 -17.93 12.21 14.93
CA HIS A 87 -16.89 12.95 14.22
C HIS A 87 -17.25 14.44 14.27
N GLU A 88 -16.66 15.16 15.24
CA GLU A 88 -16.27 16.54 15.01
C GLU A 88 -15.65 16.60 13.61
N GLU A 89 -16.07 17.58 12.84
CA GLU A 89 -15.59 17.91 11.51
C GLU A 89 -14.04 17.82 11.45
N VAL A 90 -13.50 16.61 11.24
CA VAL A 90 -12.30 16.53 10.43
C VAL A 90 -12.76 17.10 9.10
N GLU A 91 -12.30 18.31 8.80
CA GLU A 91 -12.54 18.99 7.54
C GLU A 91 -12.64 17.92 6.45
N THR A 92 -13.84 17.69 5.98
CA THR A 92 -14.10 16.98 4.75
C THR A 92 -13.35 17.76 3.70
N LYS A 93 -12.07 17.39 3.49
CA LYS A 93 -11.42 17.69 2.22
C LYS A 93 -12.44 17.26 1.20
N GLN A 94 -12.95 18.23 0.51
CA GLN A 94 -14.04 18.19 -0.43
C GLN A 94 -14.07 16.83 -1.12
N ASN A 95 -15.20 16.12 -1.00
CA ASN A 95 -15.53 14.98 -1.82
C ASN A 95 -15.69 15.49 -3.26
N THR A 96 -14.59 15.96 -3.83
CA THR A 96 -14.51 16.21 -5.26
C THR A 96 -14.64 14.82 -5.86
N LYS A 97 -15.67 14.64 -6.67
CA LYS A 97 -15.83 13.45 -7.50
C LYS A 97 -14.47 13.25 -8.18
N PRO A 98 -13.91 12.03 -8.14
CA PRO A 98 -12.64 11.76 -8.82
C PRO A 98 -12.69 12.32 -10.24
N GLU A 99 -11.70 13.12 -10.63
CA GLU A 99 -11.67 13.72 -11.95
C GLU A 99 -11.30 12.68 -13.00
N GLY A 100 -10.39 11.75 -12.62
CA GLY A 100 -9.94 10.69 -13.49
C GLY A 100 -9.34 11.19 -14.81
N GLY A 101 -9.04 10.26 -15.72
CA GLY A 101 -8.48 10.61 -17.03
C GLY A 101 -8.42 9.44 -17.99
N THR A 102 -7.73 9.64 -19.12
CA THR A 102 -7.52 8.63 -20.16
C THR A 102 -6.05 8.50 -20.55
N GLU A 103 -5.19 9.19 -19.81
CA GLU A 103 -3.76 9.24 -20.04
C GLU A 103 -3.13 7.87 -19.73
N LYS A 104 -1.95 7.63 -20.32
CA LYS A 104 -1.20 6.39 -20.16
C LYS A 104 -0.19 6.51 -19.03
N ILE A 105 -0.36 5.66 -18.02
CA ILE A 105 0.46 5.68 -16.81
C ILE A 105 1.29 4.41 -16.69
N LEU A 106 2.58 4.55 -16.43
CA LEU A 106 3.46 3.44 -16.06
C LEU A 106 3.63 3.43 -14.53
N VAL A 107 3.28 2.31 -13.90
CA VAL A 107 3.53 2.04 -12.48
C VAL A 107 4.75 1.14 -12.34
N VAL A 108 5.72 1.52 -11.47
CA VAL A 108 6.93 0.72 -11.21
C VAL A 108 7.08 0.53 -9.70
N ASP A 109 6.90 -0.71 -9.24
CA ASP A 109 7.04 -1.09 -7.81
C ASP A 109 7.51 -2.56 -7.76
N ASP A 110 8.60 -2.86 -7.05
CA ASP A 110 9.15 -4.23 -6.97
C ASP A 110 8.26 -5.19 -6.18
N GLU A 111 7.29 -4.67 -5.42
CA GLU A 111 6.25 -5.46 -4.78
C GLU A 111 5.04 -5.63 -5.72
N GLU A 112 4.93 -6.81 -6.37
CA GLU A 112 3.87 -7.15 -7.34
C GLU A 112 2.45 -6.80 -6.84
N ILE A 113 2.18 -7.03 -5.55
CA ILE A 113 0.88 -6.74 -4.94
C ILE A 113 0.62 -5.23 -4.89
N LEU A 114 1.63 -4.41 -4.60
CA LEU A 114 1.49 -2.95 -4.55
C LEU A 114 1.36 -2.36 -5.96
N ALA A 115 2.14 -2.86 -6.91
CA ALA A 115 2.02 -2.48 -8.32
C ALA A 115 0.61 -2.76 -8.85
N ALA A 116 0.09 -3.97 -8.61
CA ALA A 116 -1.27 -4.35 -9.02
C ALA A 116 -2.37 -3.53 -8.33
N LEU A 117 -2.19 -3.18 -7.07
CA LEU A 117 -3.15 -2.33 -6.34
C LEU A 117 -3.22 -0.91 -6.93
N LEU A 118 -2.06 -0.31 -7.21
CA LEU A 118 -2.01 1.02 -7.84
C LEU A 118 -2.60 0.99 -9.25
N GLU A 119 -2.31 -0.07 -10.04
CA GLU A 119 -2.91 -0.29 -11.35
C GLU A 119 -4.43 -0.35 -11.26
N GLU A 120 -5.01 -1.17 -10.36
CA GLU A 120 -6.46 -1.27 -10.15
C GLU A 120 -7.10 0.07 -9.73
N GLN A 121 -6.43 0.82 -8.85
CA GLN A 121 -6.90 2.13 -8.41
C GLN A 121 -6.95 3.13 -9.58
N LEU A 122 -5.89 3.20 -10.39
CA LEU A 122 -5.81 4.12 -11.53
C LEU A 122 -6.75 3.70 -12.67
N ASP A 123 -6.87 2.41 -12.96
CA ASP A 123 -7.86 1.87 -13.91
C ASP A 123 -9.29 2.26 -13.50
N SER A 124 -9.60 2.21 -12.20
CA SER A 124 -10.92 2.63 -11.68
C SER A 124 -11.23 4.11 -11.90
N LEU A 125 -10.18 4.92 -12.07
CA LEU A 125 -10.27 6.35 -12.41
C LEU A 125 -10.31 6.60 -13.93
N GLY A 126 -10.13 5.56 -14.76
CA GLY A 126 -10.26 5.60 -16.21
C GLY A 126 -8.94 5.71 -16.98
N TYR A 127 -7.79 5.73 -16.31
CA TYR A 127 -6.47 5.76 -16.95
C TYR A 127 -6.15 4.45 -17.67
N GLU A 128 -5.27 4.50 -18.69
CA GLU A 128 -4.68 3.32 -19.32
C GLU A 128 -3.36 2.99 -18.59
N VAL A 129 -3.34 1.92 -17.81
CA VAL A 129 -2.22 1.63 -16.90
C VAL A 129 -1.45 0.40 -17.32
N ALA A 130 -0.12 0.44 -17.16
CA ALA A 130 0.76 -0.70 -17.22
C ALA A 130 1.62 -0.75 -15.96
N SER A 131 1.78 -1.92 -15.33
CA SER A 131 2.64 -2.10 -14.17
C SER A 131 3.84 -2.99 -14.49
N ILE A 132 4.99 -2.65 -13.91
CA ILE A 132 6.27 -3.38 -14.05
C ILE A 132 6.93 -3.45 -12.67
N THR A 133 7.53 -4.62 -12.36
CA THR A 133 8.20 -4.86 -11.08
C THR A 133 9.72 -4.68 -11.10
N SER A 134 10.29 -4.35 -12.25
CA SER A 134 11.74 -4.14 -12.44
C SER A 134 12.03 -2.73 -12.95
N SER A 135 12.88 -2.01 -12.22
CA SER A 135 13.32 -0.66 -12.60
C SER A 135 14.12 -0.65 -13.90
N THR A 136 14.89 -1.69 -14.16
CA THR A 136 15.68 -1.83 -15.41
C THR A 136 14.80 -2.16 -16.60
N GLU A 137 13.80 -3.02 -16.45
CA GLU A 137 12.82 -3.35 -17.51
C GLU A 137 11.98 -2.11 -17.88
N ALA A 138 11.55 -1.33 -16.88
CA ALA A 138 10.84 -0.08 -17.09
C ALA A 138 11.67 0.91 -17.91
N LEU A 139 12.98 0.99 -17.64
CA LEU A 139 13.90 1.86 -18.38
C LEU A 139 14.06 1.41 -19.84
N GLU A 140 14.14 0.11 -20.09
CA GLU A 140 14.21 -0.46 -21.45
C GLU A 140 12.92 -0.20 -22.22
N LEU A 141 11.76 -0.34 -21.57
CA LEU A 141 10.45 -0.07 -22.16
C LEU A 141 10.33 1.41 -22.60
N LEU A 142 10.74 2.34 -21.74
CA LEU A 142 10.71 3.77 -22.08
C LEU A 142 11.70 4.11 -23.22
N ARG A 143 12.89 3.51 -23.23
CA ARG A 143 13.86 3.68 -24.34
C ARG A 143 13.31 3.20 -25.68
N ALA A 144 12.58 2.08 -25.67
CA ALA A 144 11.97 1.53 -26.88
C ALA A 144 10.82 2.40 -27.39
N ASN A 145 10.05 3.02 -26.50
CA ASN A 145 8.85 3.80 -26.81
C ASN A 145 8.77 5.05 -25.92
N PRO A 146 9.56 6.10 -26.17
CA PRO A 146 9.66 7.25 -25.27
C PRO A 146 8.34 8.02 -25.08
N ASP A 147 7.49 8.05 -26.10
CA ASP A 147 6.24 8.82 -26.12
C ASP A 147 5.00 7.98 -25.73
N HIS A 148 5.22 6.75 -25.22
CA HIS A 148 4.10 5.86 -24.95
C HIS A 148 3.33 6.22 -23.69
N PHE A 149 4.02 6.70 -22.64
CA PHE A 149 3.41 7.04 -21.36
C PHE A 149 3.40 8.54 -21.12
N ASP A 150 2.35 9.04 -20.51
CA ASP A 150 2.19 10.44 -20.13
C ASP A 150 2.75 10.71 -18.73
N LEU A 151 2.68 9.72 -17.84
CA LEU A 151 3.11 9.78 -16.45
C LEU A 151 3.79 8.48 -16.03
N VAL A 152 4.80 8.58 -15.16
CA VAL A 152 5.41 7.44 -14.46
C VAL A 152 5.26 7.61 -12.96
N ILE A 153 4.70 6.62 -12.29
CA ILE A 153 4.61 6.52 -10.84
C ILE A 153 5.56 5.41 -10.37
N SER A 154 6.50 5.74 -9.51
CA SER A 154 7.54 4.79 -9.07
C SER A 154 7.61 4.69 -7.57
N ASP A 155 7.82 3.47 -7.04
CA ASP A 155 8.35 3.33 -5.68
C ASP A 155 9.74 3.93 -5.56
N GLN A 156 10.06 4.45 -4.37
CA GLN A 156 11.37 5.01 -4.07
C GLN A 156 12.42 3.93 -3.86
N THR A 157 12.06 2.83 -3.19
CA THR A 157 13.02 1.83 -2.71
C THR A 157 12.88 0.54 -3.50
N MET A 158 13.58 0.42 -4.59
CA MET A 158 13.58 -0.77 -5.45
C MET A 158 14.99 -1.36 -5.57
N PRO A 159 15.12 -2.67 -5.82
CA PRO A 159 16.38 -3.29 -6.23
C PRO A 159 16.96 -2.66 -7.51
N GLU A 160 18.25 -2.77 -7.72
CA GLU A 160 18.99 -2.30 -8.90
C GLU A 160 19.06 -0.78 -9.04
N LEU A 161 17.93 -0.09 -9.23
CA LEU A 161 17.82 1.36 -9.29
C LEU A 161 16.73 1.84 -8.34
N THR A 162 17.03 2.85 -7.55
CA THR A 162 16.01 3.57 -6.78
C THR A 162 15.06 4.32 -7.72
N GLY A 163 13.84 4.64 -7.26
CA GLY A 163 12.89 5.41 -8.05
C GLY A 163 13.49 6.71 -8.57
N VAL A 164 14.20 7.46 -7.72
CA VAL A 164 14.87 8.72 -8.12
C VAL A 164 15.93 8.48 -9.22
N GLU A 165 16.78 7.46 -9.09
CA GLU A 165 17.81 7.15 -10.10
C GLU A 165 17.17 6.75 -11.43
N MET A 166 16.13 5.95 -11.42
CA MET A 166 15.38 5.54 -12.61
C MET A 166 14.69 6.74 -13.27
N LEU A 167 13.94 7.54 -12.52
CA LEU A 167 13.22 8.70 -13.06
C LEU A 167 14.18 9.79 -13.57
N THR A 168 15.36 9.93 -12.97
CA THR A 168 16.41 10.80 -13.49
C THR A 168 16.86 10.36 -14.89
N GLN A 169 17.01 9.05 -15.11
CA GLN A 169 17.32 8.52 -16.44
C GLN A 169 16.13 8.68 -17.40
N PHE A 170 14.91 8.56 -16.93
CA PHE A 170 13.70 8.83 -17.73
C PHE A 170 13.65 10.26 -18.22
N LYS A 171 13.95 11.24 -17.37
CA LYS A 171 14.03 12.67 -17.76
C LYS A 171 15.18 12.96 -18.76
N GLN A 172 16.24 12.15 -18.78
CA GLN A 172 17.28 12.25 -19.81
C GLN A 172 16.83 11.73 -21.18
N ILE A 173 15.95 10.73 -21.21
CA ILE A 173 15.37 10.17 -22.45
C ILE A 173 14.25 11.06 -22.96
N ARG A 174 13.34 11.47 -22.06
CA ARG A 174 12.20 12.33 -22.33
C ARG A 174 12.08 13.39 -21.24
N PRO A 175 12.57 14.60 -21.45
CA PRO A 175 12.63 15.67 -20.44
C PRO A 175 11.26 16.13 -19.90
N ASP A 176 10.21 16.01 -20.72
CA ASP A 176 8.85 16.42 -20.42
C ASP A 176 7.98 15.33 -19.79
N ILE A 177 8.50 14.08 -19.60
CA ILE A 177 7.74 13.02 -18.95
C ILE A 177 7.39 13.41 -17.52
N ARG A 178 6.13 13.23 -17.15
CA ARG A 178 5.65 13.50 -15.79
C ARG A 178 6.03 12.37 -14.85
N THR A 179 6.32 12.71 -13.59
CA THR A 179 6.89 11.74 -12.64
C THR A 179 6.35 11.94 -11.23
N ILE A 180 5.93 10.84 -10.61
CA ILE A 180 5.53 10.78 -9.19
C ILE A 180 6.35 9.71 -8.49
N ILE A 181 6.82 9.98 -7.27
CA ILE A 181 7.47 9.00 -6.40
C ILE A 181 6.57 8.66 -5.21
N CYS A 182 6.37 7.36 -4.98
CA CYS A 182 5.75 6.83 -3.77
C CYS A 182 6.83 6.50 -2.74
N THR A 183 6.71 6.97 -1.50
CA THR A 183 7.72 6.77 -0.45
C THR A 183 7.09 6.35 0.89
N GLY A 184 7.71 5.39 1.59
CA GLY A 184 7.31 4.96 2.93
C GLY A 184 7.82 5.86 4.07
N HIS A 185 8.81 6.72 3.82
CA HIS A 185 9.40 7.60 4.83
C HIS A 185 9.44 9.05 4.34
N SER A 186 8.82 9.95 5.11
CA SER A 186 9.00 11.38 4.93
C SER A 186 10.32 11.83 5.58
N SER A 187 11.44 11.71 4.91
CA SER A 187 12.60 12.49 5.29
C SER A 187 12.50 13.85 4.58
N LYS A 188 12.54 14.94 5.36
CA LYS A 188 12.64 16.32 4.82
C LYS A 188 13.87 16.53 3.91
N VAL A 189 14.77 15.55 3.89
CA VAL A 189 15.95 15.49 3.02
C VAL A 189 15.56 15.16 1.59
N ASP A 190 14.46 14.42 1.37
CA ASP A 190 14.02 14.06 0.02
C ASP A 190 13.31 15.22 -0.67
N GLU A 191 12.56 16.07 0.05
CA GLU A 191 11.92 17.26 -0.52
C GLU A 191 12.93 18.32 -0.98
N GLN A 192 14.07 18.48 -0.30
CA GLN A 192 15.12 19.41 -0.73
C GLN A 192 15.92 18.90 -1.94
N LYS A 193 16.08 17.60 -2.08
CA LYS A 193 16.68 17.00 -3.28
C LYS A 193 15.74 16.97 -4.47
N SER A 194 14.43 16.98 -4.25
CA SER A 194 13.41 16.90 -5.30
C SER A 194 13.44 18.08 -6.25
N SER A 195 13.72 19.30 -5.76
CA SER A 195 13.84 20.49 -6.58
C SER A 195 15.05 20.46 -7.54
N GLU A 196 16.09 19.71 -7.21
CA GLU A 196 17.26 19.51 -8.07
C GLU A 196 17.06 18.38 -9.10
N LEU A 197 16.13 17.45 -8.83
CA LEU A 197 15.95 16.21 -9.62
C LEU A 197 14.74 16.23 -10.55
N HIS A 198 14.01 17.36 -10.59
CA HIS A 198 12.84 17.54 -11.47
C HIS A 198 11.75 16.44 -11.33
N ILE A 199 11.52 15.94 -10.10
CA ILE A 199 10.38 15.07 -9.79
C ILE A 199 9.15 15.95 -9.57
N ASP A 200 8.05 15.64 -10.27
CA ASP A 200 6.88 16.52 -10.33
C ASP A 200 6.02 16.41 -9.04
N ALA A 201 5.92 15.21 -8.41
CA ALA A 201 5.23 15.04 -7.12
C ALA A 201 5.75 13.86 -6.30
N TYR A 202 5.41 13.88 -5.00
CA TYR A 202 5.69 12.81 -4.04
C TYR A 202 4.40 12.40 -3.34
N LEU A 203 4.17 11.09 -3.24
CA LEU A 203 3.08 10.49 -2.47
C LEU A 203 3.63 9.66 -1.31
N ARG A 204 2.95 9.71 -0.19
CA ARG A 204 3.34 8.93 0.98
C ARG A 204 2.56 7.62 1.03
N LYS A 205 3.26 6.50 1.16
CA LYS A 205 2.64 5.18 1.40
C LYS A 205 2.09 5.09 2.85
N PRO A 206 0.88 4.54 3.08
CA PRO A 206 -0.02 3.99 2.08
C PRO A 206 -0.72 5.08 1.26
N VAL A 207 -0.79 4.90 -0.06
CA VAL A 207 -1.42 5.88 -0.97
C VAL A 207 -2.93 5.66 -0.99
N GLU A 208 -3.69 6.68 -0.60
CA GLU A 208 -5.14 6.64 -0.64
C GLU A 208 -5.66 7.13 -2.00
N LEU A 209 -6.75 6.52 -2.50
CA LEU A 209 -7.31 6.82 -3.82
C LEU A 209 -7.58 8.33 -4.06
N PRO A 210 -8.15 9.10 -3.09
CA PRO A 210 -8.37 10.54 -3.30
C PRO A 210 -7.05 11.35 -3.41
N GLU A 211 -6.00 10.92 -2.70
CA GLU A 211 -4.69 11.57 -2.76
C GLU A 211 -3.98 11.25 -4.07
N LEU A 212 -4.10 9.99 -4.53
CA LEU A 212 -3.57 9.54 -5.81
C LEU A 212 -4.22 10.32 -6.98
N ASP A 213 -5.55 10.37 -7.05
CA ASP A 213 -6.30 11.08 -8.08
C ASP A 213 -5.89 12.56 -8.16
N LYS A 214 -5.87 13.22 -7.01
CA LYS A 214 -5.46 14.61 -6.89
C LYS A 214 -4.03 14.83 -7.41
N ALA A 215 -3.06 14.03 -6.97
CA ALA A 215 -1.66 14.19 -7.36
C ALA A 215 -1.47 13.94 -8.87
N VAL A 216 -2.13 12.92 -9.40
CA VAL A 216 -2.07 12.59 -10.84
C VAL A 216 -2.64 13.73 -11.67
N ARG A 217 -3.79 14.30 -11.29
CA ARG A 217 -4.36 15.44 -12.02
C ARG A 217 -3.49 16.69 -11.90
N GLU A 218 -3.02 17.06 -10.70
CA GLU A 218 -2.12 18.19 -10.51
C GLU A 218 -0.88 18.10 -11.40
N VAL A 219 -0.27 16.92 -11.52
CA VAL A 219 0.93 16.70 -12.33
C VAL A 219 0.63 16.69 -13.83
N LEU A 220 -0.49 16.11 -14.27
CA LEU A 220 -0.87 16.04 -15.68
C LEU A 220 -1.43 17.37 -16.22
N ASP A 221 -2.17 18.11 -15.39
CA ASP A 221 -2.83 19.36 -15.80
C ASP A 221 -1.91 20.57 -15.71
N ASP A 222 -0.75 20.45 -15.02
CA ASP A 222 0.24 21.54 -14.94
C ASP A 222 0.99 21.72 -16.29
N ILE A 223 0.20 21.96 -17.36
CA ILE A 223 0.66 22.13 -18.74
C ILE A 223 0.92 23.63 -19.05
N THR A 224 1.12 24.49 -18.03
CA THR A 224 1.33 25.91 -18.35
C THR A 224 2.23 26.62 -17.36
N SER A 225 3.50 26.68 -17.65
CA SER A 225 4.28 27.92 -17.46
C SER A 225 5.55 27.87 -18.28
#